data_8bc2af3be4889e4e6e5ba99c4de3d97e
#
_entry.id   8bc2af3be4889e4e6e5ba99c4de3d97e
#
_cell.length_a   1.000
_cell.length_b   1.000
_cell.length_c   1.000
_cell.angle_alpha   90.00
_cell.angle_beta   90.00
_cell.angle_gamma   90.00
#
_symmetry.space_group_name_H-M   'P 1'
#
loop_
_entity.id
_entity.type
_entity.pdbx_description
1 polymer ?
#
loop_
_entity_poly.entity_id
_entity_poly.type
_entity_poly.pdbx_seq_one_letter_code
_entity_poly.pdbx_strand_id
1 'polypeptide(L)'
;VTDAHVQLILDQYAESWKLWPVQNGAPFIDRNGNGVYDPAPDGFQVKDLIENGYDEPGIAGSDPNSPADQVLFTIYNDLHRPTSLDRFRSEPTGLEVQETVWGYNRSGPMGNVFFRKWRFINSRIFMATFGNYKVKCTKPYNHAAQNKPYLFGNM
;
A
#
# COMPACT_ATOMS: atom_id res chain seq x y z
N VAL A 1 -15.02 -4.05 -25.30
CA VAL A 1 -15.16 -3.50 -23.95
C VAL A 1 -16.42 -2.68 -23.96
N THR A 2 -17.38 -2.96 -23.08
CA THR A 2 -18.64 -2.20 -22.97
C THR A 2 -18.45 -1.06 -21.96
N ASP A 3 -19.22 0.03 -22.12
CA ASP A 3 -19.17 1.17 -21.20
C ASP A 3 -19.42 0.76 -19.74
N ALA A 4 -20.32 -0.21 -19.53
CA ALA A 4 -20.59 -0.77 -18.21
C ALA A 4 -19.36 -1.47 -17.59
N HIS A 5 -18.53 -2.09 -18.41
CA HIS A 5 -17.29 -2.73 -17.92
C HIS A 5 -16.24 -1.68 -17.55
N VAL A 6 -16.16 -0.60 -18.31
CA VAL A 6 -15.27 0.53 -17.98
C VAL A 6 -15.72 1.18 -16.68
N GLN A 7 -17.01 1.41 -16.51
CA GLN A 7 -17.54 2.00 -15.27
C GLN A 7 -17.25 1.13 -14.05
N LEU A 8 -17.41 -0.18 -14.16
CA LEU A 8 -17.07 -1.11 -13.07
C LEU A 8 -15.60 -0.98 -12.65
N ILE A 9 -14.70 -0.85 -13.61
CA ILE A 9 -13.25 -0.68 -13.32
C ILE A 9 -13.01 0.67 -12.62
N LEU A 10 -13.66 1.74 -13.09
CA LEU A 10 -13.57 3.06 -12.47
C LEU A 10 -14.05 3.05 -11.01
N ASP A 11 -15.18 2.40 -10.76
CA ASP A 11 -15.72 2.27 -9.40
C ASP A 11 -14.78 1.49 -8.49
N GLN A 12 -14.12 0.44 -9.00
CA GLN A 12 -13.10 -0.31 -8.26
C GLN A 12 -11.87 0.55 -7.91
N TYR A 13 -11.46 1.41 -8.82
CA TYR A 13 -10.37 2.35 -8.56
C TYR A 13 -10.77 3.39 -7.51
N ALA A 14 -11.95 3.97 -7.63
CA ALA A 14 -12.45 4.94 -6.67
C ALA A 14 -12.54 4.34 -5.25
N GLU A 15 -13.03 3.10 -5.15
CA GLU A 15 -13.09 2.37 -3.88
C GLU A 15 -11.69 2.10 -3.31
N SER A 16 -10.77 1.64 -4.15
CA SER A 16 -9.37 1.40 -3.73
C SER A 16 -8.68 2.69 -3.25
N TRP A 17 -9.04 3.83 -3.82
CA TRP A 17 -8.56 5.14 -3.38
C TRP A 17 -9.09 5.50 -1.99
N LYS A 18 -10.38 5.38 -1.77
CA LYS A 18 -11.00 5.63 -0.47
C LYS A 18 -10.47 4.72 0.63
N LEU A 19 -10.25 3.45 0.29
CA LEU A 19 -9.77 2.41 1.21
C LEU A 19 -8.25 2.23 1.19
N TRP A 20 -7.51 3.25 0.72
CA TRP A 20 -6.06 3.17 0.68
C TRP A 20 -5.48 2.83 2.07
N PRO A 21 -4.69 1.74 2.21
CA PRO A 21 -4.40 1.15 3.51
C PRO A 21 -3.26 1.87 4.24
N VAL A 22 -3.43 3.15 4.51
CA VAL A 22 -2.43 3.98 5.21
C VAL A 22 -2.10 3.43 6.59
N GLN A 23 -3.10 2.88 7.29
CA GLN A 23 -2.91 2.24 8.60
C GLN A 23 -1.94 1.03 8.53
N ASN A 24 -1.75 0.46 7.36
CA ASN A 24 -0.82 -0.63 7.10
C ASN A 24 0.52 -0.14 6.52
N GLY A 25 0.72 1.17 6.41
CA GLY A 25 1.95 1.79 5.96
C GLY A 25 1.99 2.14 4.47
N ALA A 26 0.83 2.11 3.78
CA ALA A 26 0.74 2.60 2.41
C ALA A 26 1.07 4.10 2.36
N PRO A 27 1.95 4.52 1.46
CA PRO A 27 2.33 5.93 1.36
C PRO A 27 1.24 6.74 0.67
N PHE A 28 1.10 8.00 1.06
CA PHE A 28 0.18 8.94 0.45
C PHE A 28 0.80 10.34 0.38
N ILE A 29 0.23 11.18 -0.46
CA ILE A 29 0.55 12.60 -0.54
C ILE A 29 -0.43 13.32 0.38
N ASP A 30 0.10 13.83 1.48
CA ASP A 30 -0.63 14.62 2.46
C ASP A 30 -0.62 16.08 1.98
N ARG A 31 -1.71 16.53 1.40
CA ARG A 31 -1.81 17.85 0.78
C ARG A 31 -2.07 18.97 1.78
N ASN A 32 -2.77 18.65 2.87
CA ASN A 32 -3.11 19.62 3.89
C ASN A 32 -2.12 19.61 5.08
N GLY A 33 -1.19 18.64 5.13
CA GLY A 33 -0.14 18.55 6.14
C GLY A 33 -0.62 18.10 7.51
N ASN A 34 -1.79 17.46 7.61
CA ASN A 34 -2.36 17.06 8.91
C ASN A 34 -1.93 15.65 9.37
N GLY A 35 -1.24 14.89 8.50
CA GLY A 35 -0.77 13.53 8.79
C GLY A 35 -1.87 12.46 8.77
N VAL A 36 -3.07 12.82 8.35
CA VAL A 36 -4.24 11.93 8.21
C VAL A 36 -4.58 11.80 6.73
N TYR A 37 -5.00 10.63 6.30
CA TYR A 37 -5.42 10.41 4.92
C TYR A 37 -6.87 10.85 4.73
N ASP A 38 -7.08 11.94 4.03
CA ASP A 38 -8.36 12.58 3.75
C ASP A 38 -8.69 12.52 2.24
N PRO A 39 -9.12 11.36 1.72
CA PRO A 39 -9.44 11.22 0.30
C PRO A 39 -10.70 11.99 -0.11
N ALA A 40 -10.81 12.32 -1.38
CA ALA A 40 -12.02 12.93 -1.94
C ALA A 40 -13.25 12.04 -1.67
N PRO A 41 -14.40 12.62 -1.28
CA PRO A 41 -15.57 11.86 -0.85
C PRO A 41 -16.22 11.04 -1.97
N ASP A 42 -16.29 11.58 -3.19
CA ASP A 42 -16.93 10.91 -4.32
C ASP A 42 -16.15 11.11 -5.61
N GLY A 43 -15.69 10.02 -6.22
CA GLY A 43 -14.98 10.03 -7.51
C GLY A 43 -13.97 11.17 -7.62
N PHE A 44 -12.78 10.90 -7.96
CA PHE A 44 -11.78 11.94 -8.00
C PHE A 44 -11.62 12.46 -9.43
N GLN A 45 -11.60 13.77 -9.55
CA GLN A 45 -10.98 14.46 -10.68
C GLN A 45 -9.63 14.99 -10.16
N VAL A 46 -8.56 14.77 -10.89
CA VAL A 46 -7.21 15.24 -10.49
C VAL A 46 -7.21 16.74 -10.18
N LYS A 47 -8.02 17.51 -10.91
CA LYS A 47 -8.22 18.92 -10.65
C LYS A 47 -8.80 19.19 -9.27
N ASP A 48 -9.79 18.42 -8.84
CA ASP A 48 -10.45 18.61 -7.55
C ASP A 48 -9.52 18.26 -6.39
N LEU A 49 -8.61 17.31 -6.57
CA LEU A 49 -7.60 16.97 -5.57
C LEU A 49 -6.68 18.16 -5.28
N ILE A 50 -6.19 18.82 -6.33
CA ILE A 50 -5.28 19.98 -6.20
C ILE A 50 -6.01 21.19 -5.59
N GLU A 51 -7.22 21.48 -6.08
CA GLU A 51 -7.98 22.65 -5.65
C GLU A 51 -8.55 22.55 -4.24
N ASN A 52 -8.95 21.33 -3.81
CA ASN A 52 -9.60 21.12 -2.54
C ASN A 52 -8.71 20.53 -1.44
N GLY A 53 -7.44 20.24 -1.76
CA GLY A 53 -6.48 19.75 -0.80
C GLY A 53 -6.74 18.33 -0.30
N TYR A 54 -7.51 17.53 -1.04
CA TYR A 54 -7.70 16.12 -0.74
C TYR A 54 -6.42 15.32 -0.98
N ASP A 55 -6.22 14.32 -0.15
CA ASP A 55 -5.07 13.44 -0.23
C ASP A 55 -5.22 12.37 -1.31
N GLU A 56 -4.10 11.88 -1.77
CA GLU A 56 -4.05 10.84 -2.79
C GLU A 56 -3.00 9.78 -2.48
N PRO A 57 -3.21 8.52 -2.91
CA PRO A 57 -2.15 7.52 -2.92
C PRO A 57 -0.94 8.04 -3.67
N GLY A 58 0.24 7.93 -3.06
CA GLY A 58 1.43 8.50 -3.67
C GLY A 58 2.68 8.21 -2.87
N ILE A 59 3.80 8.80 -3.31
CA ILE A 59 5.07 8.63 -2.63
C ILE A 59 5.28 9.80 -1.70
N ALA A 60 5.32 9.53 -0.41
CA ALA A 60 5.57 10.55 0.61
C ALA A 60 6.85 11.33 0.31
N GLY A 61 6.77 12.65 0.29
CA GLY A 61 7.86 13.54 -0.03
C GLY A 61 8.13 13.73 -1.53
N SER A 62 7.30 13.16 -2.42
CA SER A 62 7.33 13.53 -3.84
C SER A 62 6.71 14.91 -4.06
N ASP A 63 6.96 15.50 -5.24
CA ASP A 63 6.32 16.75 -5.62
C ASP A 63 4.80 16.54 -5.73
N PRO A 64 3.97 17.19 -4.90
CA PRO A 64 2.53 17.05 -4.96
C PRO A 64 1.91 17.61 -6.26
N ASN A 65 2.64 18.43 -7.02
CA ASN A 65 2.21 18.92 -8.32
C ASN A 65 2.58 17.99 -9.47
N SER A 66 3.35 16.94 -9.19
CA SER A 66 3.77 15.93 -10.17
C SER A 66 3.68 14.52 -9.56
N PRO A 67 2.49 14.08 -9.15
CA PRO A 67 2.31 12.77 -8.55
C PRO A 67 2.63 11.67 -9.56
N ALA A 68 2.87 10.46 -9.06
CA ALA A 68 2.99 9.30 -9.92
C ALA A 68 1.63 9.00 -10.59
N ASP A 69 1.66 8.63 -11.88
CA ASP A 69 0.43 8.30 -12.62
C ASP A 69 -0.17 6.97 -12.16
N GLN A 70 0.66 6.09 -11.63
CA GLN A 70 0.21 4.84 -11.03
C GLN A 70 1.02 4.51 -9.79
N VAL A 71 0.32 4.14 -8.72
CA VAL A 71 0.92 3.64 -7.48
C VAL A 71 0.27 2.32 -7.09
N LEU A 72 1.09 1.36 -6.74
CA LEU A 72 0.68 0.04 -6.30
C LEU A 72 1.31 -0.23 -4.94
N PHE A 73 0.50 -0.65 -3.98
CA PHE A 73 0.97 -1.05 -2.68
C PHE A 73 0.54 -2.48 -2.36
N THR A 74 1.45 -3.27 -1.86
CA THR A 74 1.17 -4.64 -1.43
C THR A 74 1.94 -4.99 -0.17
N ILE A 75 1.34 -5.86 0.63
CA ILE A 75 1.96 -6.42 1.83
C ILE A 75 1.95 -7.92 1.71
N TYR A 76 3.06 -8.55 1.97
CA TYR A 76 3.18 -9.99 2.05
C TYR A 76 4.10 -10.41 3.19
N ASN A 77 3.84 -11.60 3.74
CA ASN A 77 4.60 -12.14 4.86
C ASN A 77 4.46 -13.66 4.90
N ASP A 78 5.28 -14.27 5.73
CA ASP A 78 5.26 -15.70 6.00
C ASP A 78 4.71 -16.07 7.38
N LEU A 79 3.98 -15.15 8.03
CA LEU A 79 3.57 -15.29 9.43
C LEU A 79 2.53 -16.40 9.68
N HIS A 80 1.88 -16.90 8.62
CA HIS A 80 0.94 -18.01 8.74
C HIS A 80 1.68 -19.35 8.78
N ARG A 81 2.03 -19.79 9.99
CA ARG A 81 2.83 -20.99 10.25
C ARG A 81 2.37 -22.24 9.49
N PRO A 82 1.07 -22.60 9.46
CA PRO A 82 0.63 -23.78 8.72
C PRO A 82 1.00 -23.73 7.24
N THR A 83 0.78 -22.60 6.59
CA THR A 83 1.13 -22.42 5.17
C THR A 83 2.64 -22.47 4.94
N SER A 84 3.43 -21.86 5.84
CA SER A 84 4.89 -21.88 5.73
C SER A 84 5.44 -23.29 5.86
N LEU A 85 4.95 -24.06 6.82
CA LEU A 85 5.34 -25.46 7.00
C LEU A 85 4.92 -26.33 5.82
N ASP A 86 3.70 -26.16 5.31
CA ASP A 86 3.19 -26.94 4.18
C ASP A 86 3.98 -26.66 2.89
N ARG A 87 4.19 -25.37 2.56
CA ARG A 87 4.79 -24.98 1.29
C ARG A 87 6.31 -24.95 1.29
N PHE A 88 6.91 -24.49 2.38
CA PHE A 88 8.35 -24.26 2.45
C PHE A 88 9.09 -25.22 3.36
N ARG A 89 8.36 -26.06 4.13
CA ARG A 89 8.93 -27.01 5.09
C ARG A 89 9.82 -26.35 6.14
N SER A 90 9.55 -25.07 6.42
CA SER A 90 10.29 -24.26 7.39
C SER A 90 9.37 -23.45 8.29
N GLU A 91 9.85 -23.13 9.48
CA GLU A 91 9.17 -22.16 10.33
C GLU A 91 9.17 -20.77 9.68
N PRO A 92 8.12 -19.97 9.92
CA PRO A 92 8.06 -18.60 9.44
C PRO A 92 9.27 -17.80 9.88
N THR A 93 9.83 -16.97 9.00
CA THR A 93 10.95 -16.06 9.32
C THR A 93 10.50 -14.89 10.21
N GLY A 94 9.21 -14.56 10.16
CA GLY A 94 8.63 -13.45 10.90
C GLY A 94 8.84 -12.10 10.21
N LEU A 95 9.12 -12.11 8.92
CA LEU A 95 9.24 -10.89 8.13
C LEU A 95 7.91 -10.54 7.47
N GLU A 96 7.56 -9.26 7.54
CA GLU A 96 6.58 -8.62 6.68
C GLU A 96 7.32 -7.74 5.67
N VAL A 97 6.93 -7.83 4.42
CA VAL A 97 7.47 -6.99 3.35
C VAL A 97 6.35 -6.12 2.82
N GLN A 98 6.55 -4.82 2.92
CA GLN A 98 5.70 -3.81 2.30
C GLN A 98 6.39 -3.35 1.02
N GLU A 99 5.70 -3.51 -0.09
CA GLU A 99 6.21 -3.12 -1.40
C GLU A 99 5.35 -2.01 -1.98
N THR A 100 6.01 -0.93 -2.41
CA THR A 100 5.41 0.13 -3.18
C THR A 100 6.05 0.15 -4.55
N VAL A 101 5.23 0.12 -5.59
CA VAL A 101 5.66 0.24 -6.99
C VAL A 101 4.96 1.46 -7.58
N TRP A 102 5.69 2.27 -8.35
CA TRP A 102 5.10 3.43 -9.01
C TRP A 102 5.75 3.75 -10.33
N GLY A 103 5.02 4.44 -11.19
CA GLY A 103 5.48 4.84 -12.50
C GLY A 103 4.86 6.15 -12.95
N TYR A 104 5.45 6.69 -14.02
CA TYR A 104 5.05 7.96 -14.62
C TYR A 104 4.78 7.76 -16.10
N ASN A 105 3.65 8.25 -16.57
CA ASN A 105 3.33 8.30 -18.00
C ASN A 105 4.06 9.50 -18.64
N ARG A 106 5.31 9.30 -19.00
CA ARG A 106 6.16 10.34 -19.60
C ARG A 106 6.62 9.91 -20.99
N SER A 107 6.79 10.88 -21.87
CA SER A 107 7.48 10.63 -23.14
C SER A 107 8.98 10.45 -22.91
N GLY A 108 9.61 9.61 -23.74
CA GLY A 108 11.04 9.33 -23.67
C GLY A 108 11.42 8.21 -22.70
N PRO A 109 12.71 8.10 -22.34
CA PRO A 109 13.22 6.97 -21.55
C PRO A 109 12.55 6.77 -20.19
N MET A 110 12.11 7.85 -19.57
CA MET A 110 11.44 7.80 -18.25
C MET A 110 10.05 7.13 -18.29
N GLY A 111 9.38 7.12 -19.44
CA GLY A 111 8.11 6.43 -19.61
C GLY A 111 8.21 4.91 -19.59
N ASN A 112 9.42 4.37 -19.71
CA ASN A 112 9.69 2.94 -19.67
C ASN A 112 10.27 2.47 -18.32
N VAL A 113 10.24 3.33 -17.31
CA VAL A 113 10.81 3.04 -15.99
C VAL A 113 9.71 3.00 -14.96
N PHE A 114 9.75 1.99 -14.11
CA PHE A 114 9.00 1.96 -12.87
C PHE A 114 9.95 1.87 -11.68
N PHE A 115 9.52 2.38 -10.56
CA PHE A 115 10.28 2.41 -9.33
C PHE A 115 9.68 1.43 -8.35
N ARG A 116 10.52 0.86 -7.49
CA ARG A 116 10.10 -0.08 -6.45
C ARG A 116 10.80 0.29 -5.14
N LYS A 117 10.03 0.27 -4.06
CA LYS A 117 10.53 0.45 -2.70
C LYS A 117 10.06 -0.71 -1.85
N TRP A 118 10.97 -1.36 -1.18
CA TRP A 118 10.67 -2.38 -0.17
C TRP A 118 10.96 -1.86 1.22
N ARG A 119 10.03 -2.14 2.12
CA ARG A 119 10.21 -1.94 3.55
C ARG A 119 10.08 -3.29 4.22
N PHE A 120 11.13 -3.71 4.88
CA PHE A 120 11.16 -4.96 5.65
C PHE A 120 10.85 -4.66 7.10
N ILE A 121 9.84 -5.32 7.63
CA ILE A 121 9.42 -5.19 9.02
C ILE A 121 9.62 -6.53 9.70
N ASN A 122 10.39 -6.55 10.77
CA ASN A 122 10.49 -7.72 11.60
C ASN A 122 9.27 -7.78 12.53
N SER A 123 8.33 -8.64 12.21
CA SER A 123 7.09 -8.86 12.96
C SER A 123 7.25 -9.92 14.06
N ARG A 124 8.38 -10.60 14.10
CA ARG A 124 8.77 -11.45 15.22
C ARG A 124 9.63 -10.64 16.19
N ILE A 125 9.10 -10.42 17.37
CA ILE A 125 9.97 -10.23 18.51
C ILE A 125 10.56 -11.60 18.81
N PHE A 126 11.83 -11.80 18.50
CA PHE A 126 12.56 -12.97 18.92
C PHE A 126 12.45 -13.04 20.45
N MET A 127 11.70 -13.98 20.95
CA MET A 127 11.84 -14.38 22.35
C MET A 127 13.16 -15.14 22.46
N ALA A 128 14.26 -14.41 22.58
CA ALA A 128 15.45 -14.99 23.12
C ALA A 128 15.12 -15.38 24.56
N THR A 129 15.01 -16.66 24.82
CA THR A 129 14.84 -17.21 26.15
C THR A 129 16.18 -17.03 26.89
N PHE A 130 16.45 -15.83 27.36
CA PHE A 130 17.42 -15.61 28.41
C PHE A 130 16.66 -15.71 29.72
N GLY A 131 16.59 -16.91 30.29
CA GLY A 131 15.99 -17.11 31.59
C GLY A 131 14.52 -16.70 31.65
N ASN A 132 13.73 -17.27 32.46
CA ASN A 132 12.30 -17.19 32.78
C ASN A 132 11.47 -15.90 32.50
N TYR A 133 11.79 -15.09 31.52
CA TYR A 133 11.01 -13.90 31.14
C TYR A 133 10.23 -14.13 29.86
N LYS A 134 8.90 -14.19 29.98
CA LYS A 134 7.98 -14.16 28.83
C LYS A 134 7.67 -12.71 28.46
N VAL A 135 8.14 -12.25 27.35
CA VAL A 135 7.71 -10.97 26.76
C VAL A 135 6.48 -11.22 25.88
N LYS A 136 5.35 -10.63 26.23
CA LYS A 136 4.09 -10.77 25.53
C LYS A 136 4.01 -9.69 24.44
N CYS A 137 3.98 -10.09 23.17
CA CYS A 137 3.72 -9.19 22.06
C CYS A 137 2.20 -8.90 21.97
N THR A 138 1.79 -7.65 22.11
CA THR A 138 0.38 -7.24 22.20
C THR A 138 -0.13 -6.47 20.99
N LYS A 139 0.22 -6.87 19.77
CA LYS A 139 -0.53 -6.36 18.59
C LYS A 139 -1.30 -7.52 17.98
N PRO A 140 -2.64 -7.47 17.97
CA PRO A 140 -3.43 -8.44 17.22
C PRO A 140 -3.19 -8.21 15.73
N TYR A 141 -2.71 -9.25 15.09
CA TYR A 141 -2.45 -9.27 13.66
C TYR A 141 -3.74 -9.70 12.94
N ASN A 142 -4.25 -8.85 12.07
CA ASN A 142 -5.49 -9.13 11.36
C ASN A 142 -5.18 -9.77 10.00
N HIS A 143 -5.29 -11.08 9.91
CA HIS A 143 -4.93 -11.89 8.74
C HIS A 143 -5.80 -11.66 7.48
N ALA A 144 -6.95 -11.02 7.61
CA ALA A 144 -7.94 -10.96 6.54
C ALA A 144 -7.61 -9.96 5.40
N ALA A 145 -6.69 -9.03 5.63
CA ALA A 145 -6.41 -7.94 4.67
C ALA A 145 -5.19 -8.16 3.76
N GLN A 146 -4.55 -9.33 3.80
CA GLN A 146 -3.12 -9.43 3.51
C GLN A 146 -2.71 -9.80 2.09
N ASN A 147 -3.61 -10.15 1.21
CA ASN A 147 -3.26 -10.63 -0.12
C ASN A 147 -4.00 -9.94 -1.27
N LYS A 148 -4.51 -8.74 -1.04
CA LYS A 148 -5.11 -7.97 -2.14
C LYS A 148 -4.15 -6.86 -2.57
N PRO A 149 -3.72 -6.85 -3.83
CA PRO A 149 -3.01 -5.70 -4.38
C PRO A 149 -3.94 -4.49 -4.42
N TYR A 150 -3.45 -3.36 -3.95
CA TYR A 150 -4.11 -2.07 -4.09
C TYR A 150 -3.53 -1.38 -5.32
N LEU A 151 -4.32 -1.25 -6.36
CA LEU A 151 -3.93 -0.71 -7.66
C LEU A 151 -4.45 0.72 -7.80
N PHE A 152 -3.57 1.61 -8.18
CA PHE A 152 -3.88 2.99 -8.49
C PHE A 152 -3.34 3.40 -9.85
N GLY A 153 -4.18 4.00 -10.67
CA GLY A 153 -3.79 4.64 -11.90
C GLY A 153 -4.55 5.95 -12.09
N ASN A 154 -3.85 7.03 -12.42
CA ASN A 154 -4.47 8.22 -12.98
C ASN A 154 -4.83 7.94 -14.44
N MET A 155 -6.10 8.12 -14.75
CA MET A 155 -6.58 8.14 -16.13
C MET A 155 -6.60 9.56 -16.66
#